data_6e194cba16d6bf119200abc31e97ce27
#
_entry.id   6e194cba16d6bf119200abc31e97ce27
#
_cell.length_a   1.000
_cell.length_b   1.000
_cell.length_c   1.000
_cell.angle_alpha   90.00
_cell.angle_beta   90.00
_cell.angle_gamma   90.00
#
_symmetry.space_group_name_H-M   'P 1'
#
loop_
_entity.id
_entity.type
_entity.pdbx_description
1 polymer ?
#
loop_
_entity_poly.entity_id
_entity_poly.type
_entity_poly.pdbx_seq_one_letter_code
_entity_poly.pdbx_strand_id
1 'polypeptide(L)'
;KSIRALQEMRIRGVKTNIPFLVNVLNHPTFQSGQCYTTFIEETPELFELTKSQNRANKIIEFIGDRIVNSNNGEKPFYENRVLPKLDKSKPVYGARDEFLKLGAQGFMQKILKEDKLYVTDTTMRDAQQSLMATRMRSKDLCGAAYATNAFMQNAFSVEAWGGATYDTAYRFLKESPWKRLELLRERMPNTLIQMLLRASNAVGYSNYPDNVVKKFIEEAS
;
A
#
# COMPACT_ATOMS: atom_id res chain seq x y z
N LYS A 1 1.82 17.34 -10.90
CA LYS A 1 2.09 15.89 -11.12
C LYS A 1 0.92 15.07 -10.54
N SER A 2 0.52 15.25 -9.27
CA SER A 2 -0.54 14.46 -8.61
C SER A 2 -1.89 14.50 -9.34
N ILE A 3 -2.33 15.66 -9.82
CA ILE A 3 -3.58 15.80 -10.59
C ILE A 3 -3.54 14.92 -11.83
N ARG A 4 -2.43 14.95 -12.59
CA ARG A 4 -2.27 14.12 -13.77
C ARG A 4 -2.33 12.62 -13.42
N ALA A 5 -1.65 12.20 -12.37
CA ALA A 5 -1.68 10.81 -11.93
C ALA A 5 -3.09 10.35 -11.57
N LEU A 6 -3.86 11.18 -10.84
CA LEU A 6 -5.26 10.90 -10.51
C LEU A 6 -6.15 10.82 -11.75
N GLN A 7 -5.93 11.70 -12.74
CA GLN A 7 -6.72 11.72 -14.00
C GLN A 7 -6.38 10.55 -14.92
N GLU A 8 -5.16 10.04 -14.88
CA GLU A 8 -4.74 8.85 -15.63
C GLU A 8 -5.20 7.54 -15.00
N MET A 9 -5.59 7.58 -13.71
CA MET A 9 -6.09 6.40 -13.00
C MET A 9 -7.43 5.95 -13.54
N ARG A 10 -7.53 4.68 -13.95
CA ARG A 10 -8.74 4.09 -14.56
C ARG A 10 -9.38 3.08 -13.61
N ILE A 11 -10.31 3.56 -12.78
CA ILE A 11 -11.12 2.73 -11.88
C ILE A 11 -12.54 2.68 -12.45
N ARG A 12 -13.09 1.48 -12.61
CA ARG A 12 -14.43 1.25 -13.17
C ARG A 12 -15.22 0.32 -12.25
N GLY A 13 -16.55 0.45 -12.31
CA GLY A 13 -17.46 -0.38 -11.51
C GLY A 13 -17.76 0.15 -10.11
N VAL A 14 -16.96 1.11 -9.61
CA VAL A 14 -17.19 1.78 -8.33
C VAL A 14 -17.03 3.29 -8.47
N LYS A 15 -17.72 4.03 -7.62
CA LYS A 15 -17.50 5.48 -7.48
C LYS A 15 -16.27 5.70 -6.60
N THR A 16 -15.44 6.66 -6.97
CA THR A 16 -14.25 7.03 -6.23
C THR A 16 -14.29 8.50 -5.83
N ASN A 17 -13.47 8.90 -4.89
CA ASN A 17 -13.28 10.29 -4.48
C ASN A 17 -12.24 11.04 -5.34
N ILE A 18 -11.79 10.46 -6.45
CA ILE A 18 -10.81 11.11 -7.36
C ILE A 18 -11.26 12.54 -7.75
N PRO A 19 -12.52 12.79 -8.17
CA PRO A 19 -12.94 14.16 -8.50
C PRO A 19 -12.81 15.13 -7.34
N PHE A 20 -13.15 14.72 -6.13
CA PHE A 20 -12.95 15.51 -4.91
C PHE A 20 -11.47 15.81 -4.68
N LEU A 21 -10.59 14.81 -4.77
CA LEU A 21 -9.14 14.99 -4.61
C LEU A 21 -8.56 15.95 -5.67
N VAL A 22 -9.07 15.91 -6.89
CA VAL A 22 -8.69 16.86 -7.95
C VAL A 22 -9.13 18.26 -7.60
N ASN A 23 -10.34 18.46 -7.05
CA ASN A 23 -10.81 19.77 -6.58
C ASN A 23 -9.91 20.30 -5.45
N VAL A 24 -9.58 19.46 -4.46
CA VAL A 24 -8.66 19.84 -3.38
C VAL A 24 -7.31 20.29 -3.94
N LEU A 25 -6.70 19.50 -4.82
CA LEU A 25 -5.38 19.80 -5.41
C LEU A 25 -5.37 21.06 -6.30
N ASN A 26 -6.51 21.45 -6.85
CA ASN A 26 -6.65 22.67 -7.65
C ASN A 26 -7.02 23.90 -6.80
N HIS A 27 -7.42 23.71 -5.55
CA HIS A 27 -7.86 24.83 -4.73
C HIS A 27 -6.67 25.73 -4.34
N PRO A 28 -6.80 27.08 -4.48
CA PRO A 28 -5.71 28.03 -4.20
C PRO A 28 -5.14 27.90 -2.78
N THR A 29 -5.99 27.72 -1.79
CA THR A 29 -5.57 27.55 -0.38
C THR A 29 -4.70 26.31 -0.19
N PHE A 30 -5.05 25.21 -0.88
CA PHE A 30 -4.23 24.00 -0.85
C PHE A 30 -2.89 24.21 -1.57
N GLN A 31 -2.91 24.84 -2.73
CA GLN A 31 -1.69 25.08 -3.52
C GLN A 31 -0.71 26.03 -2.82
N SER A 32 -1.21 27.00 -2.05
CA SER A 32 -0.38 27.91 -1.25
C SER A 32 0.17 27.28 0.03
N GLY A 33 -0.26 26.05 0.39
CA GLY A 33 0.13 25.40 1.64
C GLY A 33 -0.49 25.99 2.91
N GLN A 34 -1.55 26.79 2.77
CA GLN A 34 -2.23 27.46 3.89
C GLN A 34 -3.49 26.72 4.36
N CYS A 35 -3.51 25.39 4.20
CA CYS A 35 -4.61 24.58 4.68
C CYS A 35 -4.58 24.36 6.18
N TYR A 36 -5.74 24.46 6.80
CA TYR A 36 -5.99 24.12 8.20
C TYR A 36 -6.78 22.81 8.27
N THR A 37 -6.93 22.25 9.44
CA THR A 37 -7.72 21.03 9.67
C THR A 37 -9.18 21.19 9.32
N THR A 38 -9.73 22.41 9.38
CA THR A 38 -11.12 22.74 9.02
C THR A 38 -11.31 23.06 7.54
N PHE A 39 -10.26 23.10 6.72
CA PHE A 39 -10.30 23.50 5.32
C PHE A 39 -11.38 22.78 4.51
N ILE A 40 -11.53 21.48 4.70
CA ILE A 40 -12.52 20.68 3.95
C ILE A 40 -13.94 21.03 4.37
N GLU A 41 -14.17 21.27 5.66
CA GLU A 41 -15.49 21.62 6.22
C GLU A 41 -15.93 23.03 5.81
N GLU A 42 -14.98 23.95 5.72
CA GLU A 42 -15.21 25.36 5.38
C GLU A 42 -15.27 25.64 3.87
N THR A 43 -15.00 24.62 3.03
CA THR A 43 -14.92 24.77 1.57
C THR A 43 -15.93 23.84 0.85
N PRO A 44 -17.24 24.13 0.90
CA PRO A 44 -18.27 23.26 0.32
C PRO A 44 -18.11 22.99 -1.18
N GLU A 45 -17.51 23.94 -1.92
CA GLU A 45 -17.25 23.82 -3.36
C GLU A 45 -16.32 22.64 -3.71
N LEU A 46 -15.56 22.11 -2.79
CA LEU A 46 -14.76 20.92 -3.00
C LEU A 46 -15.62 19.70 -3.34
N PHE A 47 -16.87 19.70 -2.90
CA PHE A 47 -17.84 18.62 -3.12
C PHE A 47 -18.71 18.83 -4.37
N GLU A 48 -18.53 19.93 -5.09
CA GLU A 48 -19.16 20.14 -6.39
C GLU A 48 -18.49 19.25 -7.45
N LEU A 49 -18.95 18.01 -7.53
CA LEU A 49 -18.37 17.02 -8.43
C LEU A 49 -19.06 17.09 -9.79
N THR A 50 -18.28 17.26 -10.86
CA THR A 50 -18.77 17.12 -12.22
C THR A 50 -19.37 15.75 -12.42
N LYS A 51 -20.65 15.66 -12.77
CA LYS A 51 -21.33 14.40 -13.04
C LYS A 51 -20.63 13.71 -14.23
N SER A 52 -19.90 12.65 -13.96
CA SER A 52 -19.36 11.77 -15.00
C SER A 52 -20.51 11.31 -15.90
N GLN A 53 -20.35 11.36 -17.22
CA GLN A 53 -21.34 10.84 -18.15
C GLN A 53 -21.47 9.31 -18.10
N ASN A 54 -20.64 8.68 -17.33
CA ASN A 54 -20.72 7.29 -16.87
C ASN A 54 -20.92 6.24 -18.00
N ARG A 55 -20.43 6.55 -19.22
CA ARG A 55 -20.55 5.63 -20.38
C ARG A 55 -19.94 4.27 -20.11
N ALA A 56 -18.82 4.25 -19.37
CA ALA A 56 -18.17 2.99 -19.05
C ALA A 56 -18.99 2.13 -18.07
N ASN A 57 -19.65 2.73 -17.08
CA ASN A 57 -20.53 1.98 -16.18
C ASN A 57 -21.76 1.44 -16.91
N LYS A 58 -22.36 2.23 -17.83
CA LYS A 58 -23.47 1.76 -18.68
C LYS A 58 -23.06 0.56 -19.54
N ILE A 59 -21.84 0.58 -20.07
CA ILE A 59 -21.32 -0.57 -20.84
C ILE A 59 -21.10 -1.78 -19.93
N ILE A 60 -20.53 -1.57 -18.72
CA ILE A 60 -20.32 -2.65 -17.74
C ILE A 60 -21.65 -3.21 -17.26
N GLU A 61 -22.63 -2.37 -16.97
CA GLU A 61 -24.00 -2.78 -16.62
C GLU A 61 -24.63 -3.60 -17.74
N PHE A 62 -24.52 -3.13 -18.98
CA PHE A 62 -25.01 -3.85 -20.16
C PHE A 62 -24.32 -5.21 -20.33
N ILE A 63 -23.00 -5.25 -20.22
CA ILE A 63 -22.23 -6.50 -20.30
C ILE A 63 -22.59 -7.43 -19.14
N GLY A 64 -22.70 -6.89 -17.91
CA GLY A 64 -23.10 -7.65 -16.74
C GLY A 64 -24.50 -8.24 -16.87
N ASP A 65 -25.46 -7.45 -17.34
CA ASP A 65 -26.81 -7.90 -17.59
C ASP A 65 -26.85 -9.01 -18.66
N ARG A 66 -26.09 -8.86 -19.76
CA ARG A 66 -25.97 -9.87 -20.81
C ARG A 66 -25.34 -11.16 -20.30
N ILE A 67 -24.32 -11.06 -19.44
CA ILE A 67 -23.63 -12.23 -18.88
C ILE A 67 -24.53 -12.98 -17.89
N VAL A 68 -25.24 -12.24 -17.02
CA VAL A 68 -26.03 -12.82 -15.94
C VAL A 68 -27.40 -13.29 -16.41
N ASN A 69 -28.05 -12.50 -17.28
CA ASN A 69 -29.45 -12.70 -17.67
C ASN A 69 -29.62 -13.33 -19.06
N SER A 70 -28.54 -13.44 -19.88
CA SER A 70 -28.64 -14.16 -21.13
C SER A 70 -28.54 -15.66 -20.90
N ASN A 71 -29.60 -16.38 -21.27
CA ASN A 71 -29.73 -17.85 -21.14
C ASN A 71 -28.85 -18.66 -22.09
N ASN A 72 -27.83 -18.09 -22.71
CA ASN A 72 -27.08 -18.72 -23.81
C ASN A 72 -25.94 -19.64 -23.36
N GLY A 73 -25.86 -20.05 -22.12
CA GLY A 73 -24.92 -21.10 -21.67
C GLY A 73 -23.40 -20.81 -21.89
N GLU A 74 -23.08 -19.72 -22.56
CA GLU A 74 -21.70 -19.31 -22.77
C GLU A 74 -21.12 -18.73 -21.48
N LYS A 75 -20.13 -19.43 -20.93
CA LYS A 75 -19.37 -18.91 -19.80
C LYS A 75 -18.67 -17.63 -20.23
N PRO A 76 -18.75 -16.55 -19.42
CA PRO A 76 -18.03 -15.33 -19.74
C PRO A 76 -16.54 -15.62 -19.89
N PHE A 77 -15.99 -15.21 -21.02
CA PHE A 77 -14.56 -15.35 -21.29
C PHE A 77 -13.82 -14.30 -20.44
N TYR A 78 -13.22 -14.75 -19.36
CA TYR A 78 -12.27 -13.94 -18.60
C TYR A 78 -10.87 -14.23 -19.14
N GLU A 79 -10.30 -13.29 -19.87
CA GLU A 79 -8.86 -13.32 -20.08
C GLU A 79 -8.18 -13.21 -18.73
N ASN A 80 -7.54 -14.27 -18.31
CA ASN A 80 -6.64 -14.21 -17.17
C ASN A 80 -5.55 -13.16 -17.47
N ARG A 81 -5.47 -12.15 -16.64
CA ARG A 81 -4.39 -11.16 -16.78
C ARG A 81 -3.06 -11.90 -16.78
N VAL A 82 -2.32 -11.76 -17.86
CA VAL A 82 -0.96 -12.29 -17.92
C VAL A 82 -0.10 -11.42 -17.01
N LEU A 83 0.22 -11.95 -15.84
CA LEU A 83 1.19 -11.32 -14.96
C LEU A 83 2.59 -11.47 -15.60
N PRO A 84 3.45 -10.43 -15.48
CA PRO A 84 4.82 -10.53 -15.94
C PRO A 84 5.48 -11.77 -15.32
N LYS A 85 6.10 -12.61 -16.15
CA LYS A 85 6.85 -13.76 -15.64
C LYS A 85 8.08 -13.25 -14.90
N LEU A 86 8.17 -13.65 -13.64
CA LEU A 86 9.34 -13.36 -12.83
C LEU A 86 10.52 -14.23 -13.28
N ASP A 87 11.55 -13.60 -13.80
CA ASP A 87 12.81 -14.27 -14.09
C ASP A 87 13.66 -14.37 -12.82
N LYS A 88 13.60 -15.53 -12.17
CA LYS A 88 14.31 -15.79 -10.92
C LYS A 88 15.83 -15.95 -11.10
N SER A 89 16.33 -16.01 -12.33
CA SER A 89 17.77 -16.11 -12.59
C SER A 89 18.48 -14.76 -12.50
N LYS A 90 17.74 -13.67 -12.61
CA LYS A 90 18.31 -12.32 -12.53
C LYS A 90 18.61 -11.94 -11.09
N PRO A 91 19.86 -11.49 -10.82
CA PRO A 91 20.20 -10.99 -9.50
C PRO A 91 19.35 -9.76 -9.17
N VAL A 92 18.84 -9.73 -7.94
CA VAL A 92 18.12 -8.59 -7.39
C VAL A 92 19.05 -7.87 -6.44
N TYR A 93 19.12 -6.54 -6.54
CA TYR A 93 19.87 -5.70 -5.62
C TYR A 93 18.97 -4.56 -5.15
N GLY A 94 18.80 -4.40 -3.86
CA GLY A 94 17.90 -3.42 -3.28
C GLY A 94 18.51 -2.63 -2.12
N ALA A 95 17.72 -1.78 -1.52
CA ALA A 95 18.16 -0.89 -0.45
C ALA A 95 18.72 -1.65 0.78
N ARG A 96 18.25 -2.88 1.02
CA ARG A 96 18.77 -3.71 2.13
C ARG A 96 20.20 -4.17 1.88
N ASP A 97 20.54 -4.55 0.66
CA ASP A 97 21.91 -4.97 0.35
C ASP A 97 22.88 -3.82 0.58
N GLU A 98 22.45 -2.62 0.25
CA GLU A 98 23.24 -1.43 0.47
C GLU A 98 23.37 -1.10 1.97
N PHE A 99 22.26 -1.21 2.71
CA PHE A 99 22.29 -1.06 4.16
C PHE A 99 23.24 -2.06 4.83
N LEU A 100 23.21 -3.32 4.44
CA LEU A 100 24.11 -4.35 4.97
C LEU A 100 25.58 -4.09 4.63
N LYS A 101 25.83 -3.54 3.44
CA LYS A 101 27.20 -3.20 2.98
C LYS A 101 27.77 -1.98 3.72
N LEU A 102 26.96 -0.95 3.95
CA LEU A 102 27.41 0.32 4.53
C LEU A 102 27.28 0.39 6.06
N GLY A 103 26.46 -0.49 6.63
CA GLY A 103 26.02 -0.40 8.02
C GLY A 103 25.09 0.79 8.27
N ALA A 104 24.50 0.87 9.45
CA ALA A 104 23.51 1.90 9.78
C ALA A 104 24.05 3.34 9.60
N GLN A 105 25.24 3.62 10.10
CA GLN A 105 25.85 4.95 10.01
C GLN A 105 26.17 5.37 8.58
N GLY A 106 26.79 4.47 7.79
CA GLY A 106 27.13 4.72 6.38
C GLY A 106 25.89 4.91 5.52
N PHE A 107 24.88 4.10 5.75
CA PHE A 107 23.61 4.20 5.02
C PHE A 107 22.88 5.50 5.33
N MET A 108 22.81 5.90 6.61
CA MET A 108 22.25 7.19 7.00
C MET A 108 22.99 8.37 6.35
N GLN A 109 24.33 8.37 6.37
CA GLN A 109 25.13 9.43 5.76
C GLN A 109 24.92 9.50 4.23
N LYS A 110 24.73 8.36 3.58
CA LYS A 110 24.41 8.34 2.16
C LYS A 110 23.05 9.00 1.90
N ILE A 111 22.01 8.62 2.63
CA ILE A 111 20.65 9.19 2.46
C ILE A 111 20.68 10.71 2.65
N LEU A 112 21.37 11.21 3.67
CA LEU A 112 21.46 12.65 3.94
C LEU A 112 22.19 13.45 2.85
N LYS A 113 23.05 12.80 2.06
CA LYS A 113 23.81 13.44 0.99
C LYS A 113 23.10 13.38 -0.37
N GLU A 114 22.16 12.48 -0.55
CA GLU A 114 21.46 12.32 -1.81
C GLU A 114 20.27 13.28 -1.93
N ASP A 115 20.23 14.04 -2.99
CA ASP A 115 19.09 14.90 -3.34
C ASP A 115 18.13 14.13 -4.28
N LYS A 116 17.47 13.10 -3.72
CA LYS A 116 16.48 12.31 -4.43
C LYS A 116 15.26 12.02 -3.57
N LEU A 117 14.13 11.77 -4.23
CA LEU A 117 12.92 11.30 -3.56
C LEU A 117 13.03 9.80 -3.26
N TYR A 118 12.88 9.45 -2.01
CA TYR A 118 12.75 8.06 -1.57
C TYR A 118 11.28 7.67 -1.49
N VAL A 119 10.96 6.48 -1.99
CA VAL A 119 9.58 5.98 -2.04
C VAL A 119 9.47 4.72 -1.20
N THR A 120 8.52 4.72 -0.28
CA THR A 120 8.11 3.53 0.49
C THR A 120 6.78 3.01 -0.04
N ASP A 121 6.71 1.71 -0.32
CA ASP A 121 5.45 1.04 -0.64
C ASP A 121 4.75 0.61 0.66
N THR A 122 3.46 0.90 0.79
CA THR A 122 2.66 0.57 1.98
C THR A 122 1.56 -0.46 1.68
N THR A 123 1.61 -1.09 0.51
CA THR A 123 0.56 -2.02 0.05
C THR A 123 0.33 -3.17 1.03
N MET A 124 1.42 -3.73 1.57
CA MET A 124 1.35 -4.91 2.45
C MET A 124 0.94 -4.60 3.89
N ARG A 125 0.94 -3.33 4.31
CA ARG A 125 0.49 -2.92 5.64
C ARG A 125 -0.68 -1.94 5.58
N ASP A 126 -0.46 -0.70 5.19
CA ASP A 126 -1.49 0.35 5.34
C ASP A 126 -2.61 0.23 4.30
N ALA A 127 -2.29 -0.02 3.06
CA ALA A 127 -3.32 -0.14 2.03
C ALA A 127 -4.27 -1.31 2.32
N GLN A 128 -3.77 -2.48 2.71
CA GLN A 128 -4.64 -3.59 3.12
C GLN A 128 -5.38 -3.30 4.44
N GLN A 129 -4.75 -2.57 5.35
CA GLN A 129 -5.41 -2.15 6.60
C GLN A 129 -6.62 -1.27 6.30
N SER A 130 -6.46 -0.29 5.43
CA SER A 130 -7.47 0.71 5.11
C SER A 130 -8.56 0.18 4.16
N LEU A 131 -8.19 -0.67 3.21
CA LEU A 131 -9.10 -1.14 2.15
C LEU A 131 -9.73 -2.50 2.42
N MET A 132 -9.06 -3.36 3.19
CA MET A 132 -9.47 -4.74 3.43
C MET A 132 -9.60 -5.08 4.92
N ALA A 133 -9.73 -4.07 5.78
CA ALA A 133 -9.81 -4.22 7.24
C ALA A 133 -8.69 -5.12 7.80
N THR A 134 -7.50 -5.06 7.21
CA THR A 134 -6.31 -5.86 7.60
C THR A 134 -6.53 -7.37 7.45
N ARG A 135 -7.37 -7.82 6.51
CA ARG A 135 -7.78 -9.24 6.41
C ARG A 135 -6.98 -10.05 5.38
N MET A 136 -5.90 -9.52 4.79
CA MET A 136 -5.02 -10.31 3.94
C MET A 136 -4.25 -11.34 4.76
N ARG A 137 -4.29 -12.58 4.30
CA ARG A 137 -3.54 -13.68 4.92
C ARG A 137 -2.06 -13.64 4.54
N SER A 138 -1.23 -14.22 5.38
CA SER A 138 0.21 -14.34 5.11
C SER A 138 0.50 -15.03 3.78
N LYS A 139 -0.30 -16.03 3.39
CA LYS A 139 -0.21 -16.71 2.09
C LYS A 139 -0.31 -15.73 0.91
N ASP A 140 -1.26 -14.79 0.97
CA ASP A 140 -1.53 -13.85 -0.11
C ASP A 140 -0.43 -12.79 -0.20
N LEU A 141 0.00 -12.25 0.94
CA LEU A 141 1.14 -11.34 1.01
C LEU A 141 2.42 -12.00 0.48
N CYS A 142 2.68 -13.23 0.89
CA CYS A 142 3.81 -14.00 0.42
C CYS A 142 3.77 -14.31 -1.08
N GLY A 143 2.58 -14.45 -1.65
CA GLY A 143 2.39 -14.60 -3.09
C GLY A 143 2.88 -13.39 -3.87
N ALA A 144 2.66 -12.19 -3.37
CA ALA A 144 3.10 -10.93 -3.97
C ALA A 144 4.57 -10.59 -3.66
N ALA A 145 5.09 -11.02 -2.51
CA ALA A 145 6.38 -10.58 -1.97
C ALA A 145 7.56 -10.82 -2.91
N TYR A 146 7.61 -11.94 -3.60
CA TYR A 146 8.66 -12.21 -4.59
C TYR A 146 8.67 -11.20 -5.74
N ALA A 147 7.49 -10.90 -6.27
CA ALA A 147 7.37 -9.92 -7.34
C ALA A 147 7.75 -8.52 -6.83
N THR A 148 7.31 -8.16 -5.62
CA THR A 148 7.68 -6.91 -4.95
C THR A 148 9.20 -6.78 -4.85
N ASN A 149 9.90 -7.81 -4.34
CA ASN A 149 11.35 -7.78 -4.22
C ASN A 149 12.06 -7.60 -5.58
N ALA A 150 11.55 -8.24 -6.63
CA ALA A 150 12.18 -8.21 -7.95
C ALA A 150 11.87 -6.94 -8.76
N PHE A 151 10.65 -6.42 -8.68
CA PHE A 151 10.23 -5.30 -9.50
C PHE A 151 10.35 -3.94 -8.79
N MET A 152 10.41 -3.91 -7.47
CA MET A 152 10.52 -2.69 -6.67
C MET A 152 11.93 -2.47 -6.10
N GLN A 153 12.97 -2.87 -6.81
CA GLN A 153 14.38 -2.72 -6.38
C GLN A 153 14.76 -1.28 -6.04
N ASN A 154 14.12 -0.31 -6.68
CA ASN A 154 14.36 1.12 -6.46
C ASN A 154 13.52 1.71 -5.32
N ALA A 155 12.62 0.94 -4.71
CA ALA A 155 11.91 1.39 -3.53
C ALA A 155 12.89 1.47 -2.35
N PHE A 156 12.71 2.50 -1.52
CA PHE A 156 13.49 2.65 -0.30
C PHE A 156 13.16 1.53 0.69
N SER A 157 11.87 1.30 0.90
CA SER A 157 11.38 0.26 1.80
C SER A 157 9.98 -0.21 1.41
N VAL A 158 9.57 -1.34 1.97
CA VAL A 158 8.20 -1.85 1.92
C VAL A 158 7.68 -1.92 3.35
N GLU A 159 6.63 -1.17 3.66
CA GLU A 159 5.95 -1.26 4.94
C GLU A 159 5.04 -2.49 4.92
N ALA A 160 5.41 -3.52 5.66
CA ALA A 160 4.77 -4.83 5.56
C ALA A 160 4.30 -5.40 6.91
N TRP A 161 4.62 -4.75 8.03
CA TRP A 161 4.39 -5.31 9.35
C TRP A 161 4.08 -4.24 10.41
N GLY A 162 3.68 -4.68 11.60
CA GLY A 162 3.37 -3.80 12.73
C GLY A 162 1.95 -3.22 12.69
N GLY A 163 1.64 -2.33 13.62
CA GLY A 163 0.34 -1.71 13.77
C GLY A 163 -0.80 -2.74 13.88
N ALA A 164 -1.93 -2.46 13.23
CA ALA A 164 -3.08 -3.37 13.23
C ALA A 164 -2.82 -4.69 12.49
N THR A 165 -1.83 -4.75 11.61
CA THR A 165 -1.45 -5.99 10.91
C THR A 165 -0.99 -7.08 11.87
N TYR A 166 -0.23 -6.69 12.90
CA TYR A 166 0.19 -7.60 13.97
C TYR A 166 -1.02 -8.16 14.75
N ASP A 167 -1.83 -7.27 15.29
CA ASP A 167 -2.98 -7.64 16.11
C ASP A 167 -4.02 -8.45 15.33
N THR A 168 -4.30 -8.05 14.09
CA THR A 168 -5.27 -8.73 13.24
C THR A 168 -4.80 -10.13 12.84
N ALA A 169 -3.53 -10.33 12.54
CA ALA A 169 -2.98 -11.65 12.25
C ALA A 169 -3.25 -12.60 13.41
N TYR A 170 -2.97 -12.17 14.62
CA TYR A 170 -3.16 -12.96 15.82
C TYR A 170 -4.66 -13.19 16.15
N ARG A 171 -5.44 -12.10 16.26
CA ARG A 171 -6.83 -12.15 16.74
C ARG A 171 -7.80 -12.76 15.74
N PHE A 172 -7.72 -12.35 14.49
CA PHE A 172 -8.76 -12.67 13.51
C PHE A 172 -8.32 -13.73 12.51
N LEU A 173 -7.09 -13.67 12.03
CA LEU A 173 -6.62 -14.60 11.01
C LEU A 173 -6.09 -15.91 11.59
N LYS A 174 -5.86 -15.94 12.91
CA LYS A 174 -5.26 -17.09 13.62
C LYS A 174 -3.90 -17.47 13.05
N GLU A 175 -3.13 -16.47 12.65
CA GLU A 175 -1.78 -16.60 12.13
C GLU A 175 -0.78 -15.96 13.08
N SER A 176 0.44 -16.51 13.15
CA SER A 176 1.53 -15.89 13.91
C SER A 176 2.03 -14.65 13.16
N PRO A 177 1.95 -13.44 13.75
CA PRO A 177 2.52 -12.25 13.13
C PRO A 177 4.05 -12.34 12.97
N TRP A 178 4.74 -13.01 13.87
CA TRP A 178 6.19 -13.27 13.79
C TRP A 178 6.53 -14.17 12.60
N LYS A 179 5.81 -15.28 12.44
CA LYS A 179 5.99 -16.16 11.28
C LYS A 179 5.69 -15.43 9.96
N ARG A 180 4.74 -14.53 9.96
CA ARG A 180 4.48 -13.65 8.80
C ARG A 180 5.69 -12.80 8.46
N LEU A 181 6.33 -12.18 9.46
CA LEU A 181 7.53 -11.36 9.26
C LEU A 181 8.69 -12.18 8.68
N GLU A 182 8.96 -13.37 9.26
CA GLU A 182 9.96 -14.29 8.74
C GLU A 182 9.72 -14.65 7.28
N LEU A 183 8.50 -15.07 6.95
CA LEU A 183 8.12 -15.45 5.59
C LEU A 183 8.26 -14.30 4.59
N LEU A 184 7.92 -13.07 5.00
CA LEU A 184 8.11 -11.89 4.17
C LEU A 184 9.59 -11.58 3.97
N ARG A 185 10.41 -11.70 5.02
CA ARG A 185 11.86 -11.52 4.95
C ARG A 185 12.52 -12.53 4.02
N GLU A 186 12.12 -13.80 4.09
CA GLU A 186 12.60 -14.86 3.19
C GLU A 186 12.33 -14.53 1.71
N ARG A 187 11.17 -13.92 1.42
CA ARG A 187 10.75 -13.61 0.05
C ARG A 187 11.19 -12.26 -0.46
N MET A 188 11.56 -11.36 0.43
CA MET A 188 12.08 -10.02 0.12
C MET A 188 13.47 -9.82 0.75
N PRO A 189 14.48 -10.64 0.38
CA PRO A 189 15.78 -10.58 1.01
C PRO A 189 16.54 -9.29 0.73
N ASN A 190 16.26 -8.61 -0.38
CA ASN A 190 16.97 -7.41 -0.83
C ASN A 190 16.26 -6.10 -0.44
N THR A 191 15.04 -6.18 0.08
CA THR A 191 14.20 -5.03 0.40
C THR A 191 14.26 -4.70 1.89
N LEU A 192 14.32 -3.41 2.25
CA LEU A 192 14.10 -2.98 3.62
C LEU A 192 12.62 -3.15 3.98
N ILE A 193 12.33 -3.93 5.01
CA ILE A 193 10.98 -4.06 5.56
C ILE A 193 10.81 -3.02 6.65
N GLN A 194 9.78 -2.21 6.53
CA GLN A 194 9.41 -1.20 7.50
C GLN A 194 8.27 -1.69 8.37
N MET A 195 8.35 -1.40 9.66
CA MET A 195 7.32 -1.66 10.65
C MET A 195 6.66 -0.36 11.11
N LEU A 196 5.34 -0.35 11.24
CA LEU A 196 4.65 0.70 11.98
C LEU A 196 4.66 0.39 13.48
N LEU A 197 5.28 1.26 14.25
CA LEU A 197 5.24 1.25 15.70
C LEU A 197 4.36 2.41 16.20
N ARG A 198 3.41 2.12 17.08
CA ARG A 198 2.49 3.10 17.66
C ARG A 198 3.03 3.73 18.95
N ALA A 199 4.25 4.21 18.90
CA ALA A 199 4.95 4.77 20.08
C ALA A 199 4.80 3.86 21.31
N SER A 200 4.38 4.38 22.46
CA SER A 200 4.19 3.62 23.69
C SER A 200 3.12 2.51 23.62
N ASN A 201 2.26 2.55 22.61
CA ASN A 201 1.26 1.49 22.38
C ASN A 201 1.84 0.32 21.57
N ALA A 202 3.08 0.39 21.11
CA ALA A 202 3.73 -0.60 20.25
C ALA A 202 2.82 -1.03 19.07
N VAL A 203 2.22 -2.21 19.13
CA VAL A 203 1.25 -2.71 18.14
C VAL A 203 -0.16 -2.84 18.72
N GLY A 204 -0.38 -2.42 19.95
CA GLY A 204 -1.64 -2.52 20.68
C GLY A 204 -2.46 -1.24 20.72
N TYR A 205 -3.33 -1.14 21.72
CA TYR A 205 -4.29 -0.05 21.90
C TYR A 205 -4.17 0.64 23.26
N SER A 206 -3.24 0.18 24.10
CA SER A 206 -2.93 0.75 25.41
C SER A 206 -1.43 0.91 25.54
N ASN A 207 -1.02 1.84 26.40
CA ASN A 207 0.39 2.09 26.64
C ASN A 207 1.06 0.91 27.34
N TYR A 208 2.21 0.53 26.84
CA TYR A 208 3.12 -0.42 27.48
C TYR A 208 4.27 0.31 28.15
N PRO A 209 4.87 -0.26 29.21
CA PRO A 209 6.12 0.25 29.78
C PRO A 209 7.25 0.25 28.74
N ASP A 210 8.17 1.22 28.85
CA ASP A 210 9.26 1.41 27.89
C ASP A 210 10.13 0.17 27.68
N ASN A 211 10.37 -0.59 28.76
CA ASN A 211 11.14 -1.83 28.67
C ASN A 211 10.45 -2.89 27.82
N VAL A 212 9.11 -2.94 27.80
CA VAL A 212 8.34 -3.86 26.96
C VAL A 212 8.41 -3.41 25.50
N VAL A 213 8.25 -2.10 25.24
CA VAL A 213 8.37 -1.55 23.88
C VAL A 213 9.78 -1.80 23.33
N LYS A 214 10.81 -1.54 24.15
CA LYS A 214 12.20 -1.80 23.77
C LYS A 214 12.42 -3.25 23.42
N LYS A 215 11.97 -4.17 24.28
CA LYS A 215 12.10 -5.62 24.04
C LYS A 215 11.36 -6.06 22.77
N PHE A 216 10.19 -5.51 22.52
CA PHE A 216 9.44 -5.78 21.29
C PHE A 216 10.22 -5.34 20.03
N ILE A 217 10.87 -4.17 20.07
CA ILE A 217 11.67 -3.68 18.95
C ILE A 217 12.89 -4.58 18.73
N GLU A 218 13.58 -4.96 19.80
CA GLU A 218 14.73 -5.86 19.74
C GLU A 218 14.39 -7.21 19.09
N GLU A 219 13.22 -7.77 19.42
CA GLU A 219 12.78 -9.06 18.85
C GLU A 219 12.30 -8.91 17.38
N ALA A 220 11.87 -7.71 16.96
CA ALA A 220 11.40 -7.46 15.61
C ALA A 220 12.52 -7.09 14.63
N SER A 221 13.71 -6.78 15.11
CA SER A 221 14.85 -6.33 14.31
C SER A 221 15.69 -7.50 13.83
#